data_c49c238756bb54fd91543277ec2f7029
#
_entry.id   c49c238756bb54fd91543277ec2f7029
#
_cell.length_a   1.000
_cell.length_b   1.000
_cell.length_c   1.000
_cell.angle_alpha   90.00
_cell.angle_beta   90.00
_cell.angle_gamma   90.00
#
_symmetry.space_group_name_H-M   'P 1'
#
loop_
_entity.id
_entity.type
_entity.pdbx_description
1 polymer ?
#
loop_
_entity_poly.entity_id
_entity_poly.type
_entity_poly.pdbx_seq_one_letter_code
_entity_poly.pdbx_strand_id
1 'polypeptide(L)'
;EIGLSVHGYIKPDGTYDKHIISPSKAFHAGKSEWNGLKHLNSHYLGVELLVAGVNDWSSFNSKIKKKGTYSQPQFDTAVNVFSFWMNKFNIGIDNVVRHSDCSGDHVRGKGKGKPDPGNAFDWEAFKSALVARSK
;
A
#
# COMPACT_ATOMS: atom_id res chain seq x y z
N GLU A 1 -13.68 3.65 18.91
CA GLU A 1 -12.67 2.97 18.12
C GLU A 1 -11.77 3.98 17.42
N ILE A 2 -10.51 3.73 17.47
CA ILE A 2 -9.58 4.54 16.73
C ILE A 2 -9.69 4.15 15.28
N GLY A 3 -10.12 5.08 14.46
CA GLY A 3 -10.27 4.81 13.07
C GLY A 3 -8.94 4.54 12.40
N LEU A 4 -8.88 3.46 11.65
CA LEU A 4 -7.85 3.28 10.65
C LEU A 4 -8.42 3.82 9.34
N SER A 5 -7.63 4.60 8.64
CA SER A 5 -8.07 5.16 7.39
C SER A 5 -6.94 5.21 6.39
N VAL A 6 -7.29 5.17 5.13
CA VAL A 6 -6.35 5.30 4.01
C VAL A 6 -6.87 6.41 3.10
N HIS A 7 -6.02 6.88 2.21
CA HIS A 7 -6.44 7.88 1.25
C HIS A 7 -7.38 7.30 0.20
N GLY A 8 -7.27 6.01 -0.05
CA GLY A 8 -8.18 5.33 -0.94
C GLY A 8 -8.04 3.82 -0.91
N TYR A 9 -9.03 3.15 -1.49
CA TYR A 9 -9.04 1.69 -1.65
C TYR A 9 -9.10 1.34 -3.13
N ILE A 10 -8.42 0.27 -3.51
CA ILE A 10 -8.53 -0.29 -4.87
C ILE A 10 -9.24 -1.64 -4.74
N LYS A 11 -10.41 -1.73 -5.37
CA LYS A 11 -11.24 -2.93 -5.33
C LYS A 11 -10.74 -3.97 -6.32
N PRO A 12 -11.15 -5.25 -6.16
CA PRO A 12 -10.76 -6.31 -7.10
C PRO A 12 -11.08 -6.03 -8.56
N ASP A 13 -12.11 -5.22 -8.84
CA ASP A 13 -12.46 -4.84 -10.22
C ASP A 13 -11.61 -3.69 -10.76
N GLY A 14 -10.69 -3.16 -9.95
CA GLY A 14 -9.83 -2.05 -10.32
C GLY A 14 -10.39 -0.68 -9.98
N THR A 15 -11.58 -0.59 -9.41
CA THR A 15 -12.16 0.71 -9.01
C THR A 15 -11.37 1.30 -7.86
N TYR A 16 -11.03 2.59 -7.98
CA TYR A 16 -10.38 3.34 -6.91
C TYR A 16 -11.42 4.18 -6.17
N ASP A 17 -11.61 3.88 -4.90
CA ASP A 17 -12.48 4.65 -4.01
C ASP A 17 -11.64 5.62 -3.20
N LYS A 18 -11.80 6.90 -3.49
CA LYS A 18 -11.10 7.94 -2.74
C LYS A 18 -11.84 8.19 -1.42
N HIS A 19 -11.14 8.11 -0.32
CA HIS A 19 -11.69 8.34 1.02
C HIS A 19 -11.27 9.65 1.62
N ILE A 20 -9.98 9.95 1.56
CA ILE A 20 -9.44 11.17 2.15
C ILE A 20 -8.75 11.93 1.04
N ILE A 21 -9.07 13.21 0.93
CA ILE A 21 -8.46 14.06 -0.09
C ILE A 21 -7.00 14.26 0.28
N SER A 22 -6.12 13.82 -0.61
CA SER A 22 -4.69 14.04 -0.43
C SER A 22 -4.38 15.52 -0.64
N PRO A 23 -3.48 16.12 0.15
CA PRO A 23 -2.49 15.45 1.01
C PRO A 23 -2.87 15.39 2.49
N SER A 24 -4.14 15.35 2.82
CA SER A 24 -4.56 15.26 4.22
C SER A 24 -4.04 13.99 4.88
N LYS A 25 -3.82 14.04 6.19
CA LYS A 25 -3.33 12.90 6.95
C LYS A 25 -4.39 11.81 7.06
N ALA A 26 -3.97 10.57 6.86
CA ALA A 26 -4.78 9.39 7.11
C ALA A 26 -4.05 8.46 8.08
N PHE A 27 -4.79 7.59 8.76
CA PHE A 27 -4.20 6.66 9.73
C PHE A 27 -4.06 5.29 9.09
N HIS A 28 -2.99 5.10 8.29
CA HIS A 28 -2.82 3.91 7.46
C HIS A 28 -1.61 3.05 7.81
N ALA A 29 -0.57 3.63 8.39
CA ALA A 29 0.69 2.91 8.60
C ALA A 29 0.88 2.44 10.04
N GLY A 30 0.31 3.14 11.01
CA GLY A 30 0.56 2.84 12.42
C GLY A 30 2.02 3.06 12.78
N LYS A 31 2.57 2.19 13.62
CA LYS A 31 3.98 2.25 13.96
C LYS A 31 4.80 1.89 12.73
N SER A 32 5.58 2.85 12.25
CA SER A 32 6.24 2.74 10.97
C SER A 32 7.51 3.59 10.91
N GLU A 33 8.42 3.18 10.05
CA GLU A 33 9.69 3.88 9.84
C GLU A 33 10.22 3.59 8.44
N TRP A 34 10.72 4.62 7.77
CA TRP A 34 11.37 4.49 6.47
C TRP A 34 12.35 5.64 6.26
N ASN A 35 13.58 5.33 5.88
CA ASN A 35 14.63 6.33 5.61
C ASN A 35 14.78 7.35 6.73
N GLY A 36 14.71 6.90 7.98
CA GLY A 36 14.88 7.75 9.14
C GLY A 36 13.63 8.50 9.58
N LEU A 37 12.55 8.46 8.80
CA LEU A 37 11.27 9.04 9.20
C LEU A 37 10.46 8.02 9.97
N LYS A 38 9.82 8.47 11.04
CA LYS A 38 8.89 7.67 11.84
C LYS A 38 7.49 8.25 11.71
N HIS A 39 6.47 7.45 12.09
CA HIS A 39 5.07 7.91 12.09
C HIS A 39 4.64 8.35 10.69
N LEU A 40 4.70 7.41 9.74
CA LEU A 40 4.50 7.74 8.32
C LEU A 40 3.10 8.26 7.99
N ASN A 41 2.12 8.08 8.89
CA ASN A 41 0.81 8.72 8.69
C ASN A 41 0.92 10.23 8.45
N SER A 42 1.93 10.86 9.02
CA SER A 42 2.13 12.31 8.90
C SER A 42 2.92 12.71 7.66
N HIS A 43 3.47 11.74 6.94
CA HIS A 43 4.41 12.00 5.85
C HIS A 43 4.07 11.30 4.54
N TYR A 44 3.23 10.27 4.57
CA TYR A 44 2.98 9.40 3.41
C TYR A 44 1.50 9.33 3.07
N LEU A 45 1.23 9.12 1.80
CA LEU A 45 -0.10 8.76 1.31
C LEU A 45 -0.23 7.24 1.34
N GLY A 46 -1.41 6.75 1.66
CA GLY A 46 -1.63 5.32 1.77
C GLY A 46 -2.79 4.82 0.93
N VAL A 47 -2.60 3.67 0.31
CA VAL A 47 -3.63 2.97 -0.47
C VAL A 47 -3.74 1.55 0.05
N GLU A 48 -4.97 1.09 0.17
CA GLU A 48 -5.29 -0.29 0.52
C GLU A 48 -5.73 -1.05 -0.72
N LEU A 49 -5.15 -2.23 -0.93
CA LEU A 49 -5.61 -3.15 -1.97
C LEU A 49 -6.59 -4.13 -1.31
N LEU A 50 -7.85 -4.06 -1.70
CA LEU A 50 -8.86 -4.92 -1.10
C LEU A 50 -8.75 -6.35 -1.63
N VAL A 51 -8.76 -7.32 -0.72
CA VAL A 51 -8.78 -8.73 -1.05
C VAL A 51 -10.23 -9.17 -1.17
N ALA A 52 -10.55 -9.88 -2.25
CA ALA A 52 -11.92 -10.30 -2.54
C ALA A 52 -12.49 -11.17 -1.42
N GLY A 53 -13.79 -11.03 -1.19
CA GLY A 53 -14.53 -11.82 -0.20
C GLY A 53 -14.48 -11.20 1.19
N VAL A 54 -15.05 -11.92 2.15
CA VAL A 54 -15.02 -11.53 3.56
C VAL A 54 -13.84 -12.23 4.22
N ASN A 55 -12.95 -11.45 4.82
CA ASN A 55 -11.71 -11.99 5.37
C ASN A 55 -11.54 -11.62 6.83
N ASP A 56 -11.12 -12.62 7.64
CA ASP A 56 -10.52 -12.35 8.94
C ASP A 56 -9.00 -12.24 8.76
N TRP A 57 -8.28 -12.06 9.86
CA TRP A 57 -6.82 -11.92 9.79
C TRP A 57 -6.16 -13.17 9.18
N SER A 58 -6.64 -14.36 9.56
CA SER A 58 -6.05 -15.61 9.09
C SER A 58 -6.23 -15.79 7.59
N SER A 59 -7.45 -15.60 7.09
CA SER A 59 -7.73 -15.77 5.66
C SER A 59 -7.04 -14.67 4.83
N PHE A 60 -7.02 -13.45 5.31
CA PHE A 60 -6.31 -12.36 4.66
C PHE A 60 -4.82 -12.70 4.53
N ASN A 61 -4.21 -13.07 5.64
CA ASN A 61 -2.78 -13.38 5.68
C ASN A 61 -2.42 -14.55 4.76
N SER A 62 -3.30 -15.52 4.64
CA SER A 62 -3.12 -16.65 3.73
C SER A 62 -3.25 -16.22 2.28
N LYS A 63 -4.26 -15.43 1.96
CA LYS A 63 -4.55 -15.02 0.58
C LYS A 63 -3.47 -14.12 -0.02
N ILE A 64 -2.90 -13.21 0.76
CA ILE A 64 -1.87 -12.30 0.22
C ILE A 64 -0.56 -12.98 -0.14
N LYS A 65 -0.45 -14.28 0.17
CA LYS A 65 0.69 -15.09 -0.27
C LYS A 65 0.41 -15.86 -1.55
N LYS A 66 -0.84 -15.86 -2.01
CA LYS A 66 -1.25 -16.66 -3.16
C LYS A 66 -1.25 -15.83 -4.43
N LYS A 67 -0.57 -16.34 -5.45
CA LYS A 67 -0.62 -15.74 -6.78
C LYS A 67 -2.08 -15.66 -7.26
N GLY A 68 -2.45 -14.53 -7.83
CA GLY A 68 -3.79 -14.31 -8.35
C GLY A 68 -4.78 -13.71 -7.35
N THR A 69 -4.38 -13.52 -6.10
CA THR A 69 -5.25 -12.88 -5.11
C THR A 69 -5.58 -11.44 -5.49
N TYR A 70 -4.59 -10.71 -5.99
CA TYR A 70 -4.83 -9.37 -6.53
C TYR A 70 -5.03 -9.48 -8.04
N SER A 71 -6.00 -8.75 -8.55
CA SER A 71 -6.35 -8.81 -9.96
C SER A 71 -5.44 -7.92 -10.80
N GLN A 72 -5.41 -8.18 -12.12
CA GLN A 72 -4.70 -7.30 -13.04
C GLN A 72 -5.30 -5.88 -13.05
N PRO A 73 -6.64 -5.71 -13.05
CA PRO A 73 -7.21 -4.36 -12.91
C PRO A 73 -6.76 -3.63 -11.65
N GLN A 74 -6.60 -4.34 -10.52
CA GLN A 74 -6.06 -3.72 -9.30
C GLN A 74 -4.64 -3.24 -9.51
N PHE A 75 -3.80 -4.07 -10.11
CA PHE A 75 -2.42 -3.71 -10.40
C PHE A 75 -2.36 -2.47 -11.30
N ASP A 76 -3.13 -2.48 -12.38
CA ASP A 76 -3.14 -1.37 -13.34
C ASP A 76 -3.59 -0.06 -12.69
N THR A 77 -4.64 -0.13 -11.87
CA THR A 77 -5.13 1.05 -11.14
C THR A 77 -4.10 1.56 -10.14
N ALA A 78 -3.42 0.65 -9.44
CA ALA A 78 -2.37 1.04 -8.51
C ALA A 78 -1.25 1.80 -9.23
N VAL A 79 -0.83 1.32 -10.40
CA VAL A 79 0.17 2.02 -11.21
C VAL A 79 -0.32 3.42 -11.56
N ASN A 80 -1.57 3.55 -11.98
CA ASN A 80 -2.13 4.85 -12.36
C ASN A 80 -2.18 5.81 -11.17
N VAL A 81 -2.68 5.36 -10.04
CA VAL A 81 -2.82 6.20 -8.84
C VAL A 81 -1.46 6.64 -8.33
N PHE A 82 -0.53 5.71 -8.21
CA PHE A 82 0.80 6.02 -7.70
C PHE A 82 1.58 6.93 -8.66
N SER A 83 1.47 6.68 -9.96
CA SER A 83 2.11 7.54 -10.97
C SER A 83 1.58 8.97 -10.88
N PHE A 84 0.27 9.12 -10.70
CA PHE A 84 -0.34 10.42 -10.53
C PHE A 84 0.20 11.15 -9.30
N TRP A 85 0.25 10.45 -8.15
CA TRP A 85 0.78 11.05 -6.93
C TRP A 85 2.26 11.37 -7.02
N MET A 86 3.05 10.48 -7.62
CA MET A 86 4.48 10.71 -7.79
C MET A 86 4.75 11.98 -8.58
N ASN A 87 3.99 12.19 -9.65
CA ASN A 87 4.13 13.39 -10.47
C ASN A 87 3.61 14.63 -9.76
N LYS A 88 2.44 14.53 -9.14
CA LYS A 88 1.80 15.68 -8.50
C LYS A 88 2.60 16.19 -7.30
N PHE A 89 3.13 15.27 -6.49
CA PHE A 89 3.82 15.62 -5.24
C PHE A 89 5.32 15.45 -5.32
N ASN A 90 5.85 15.19 -6.50
CA ASN A 90 7.30 15.03 -6.73
C ASN A 90 7.89 13.94 -5.83
N ILE A 91 7.24 12.76 -5.81
CA ILE A 91 7.67 11.62 -4.99
C ILE A 91 8.58 10.72 -5.83
N GLY A 92 9.78 10.45 -5.30
CA GLY A 92 10.73 9.54 -5.95
C GLY A 92 10.38 8.08 -5.67
N ILE A 93 10.87 7.20 -6.54
CA ILE A 93 10.59 5.76 -6.43
C ILE A 93 11.07 5.17 -5.09
N ASP A 94 12.12 5.72 -4.51
CA ASP A 94 12.63 5.24 -3.23
C ASP A 94 11.67 5.47 -2.07
N ASN A 95 10.68 6.31 -2.26
CA ASN A 95 9.66 6.60 -1.25
C ASN A 95 8.32 5.92 -1.55
N VAL A 96 8.31 4.98 -2.48
CA VAL A 96 7.17 4.10 -2.72
C VAL A 96 7.47 2.79 -1.98
N VAL A 97 6.71 2.54 -0.91
CA VAL A 97 7.02 1.44 0.01
C VAL A 97 5.79 0.60 0.30
N ARG A 98 6.05 -0.65 0.65
CA ARG A 98 5.01 -1.56 1.13
C ARG A 98 4.82 -1.37 2.63
N HIS A 99 3.65 -1.75 3.13
CA HIS A 99 3.42 -1.76 4.57
C HIS A 99 4.48 -2.64 5.27
N SER A 100 4.81 -3.77 4.67
CA SER A 100 5.85 -4.66 5.21
C SER A 100 7.24 -4.03 5.24
N ASP A 101 7.53 -3.07 4.36
CA ASP A 101 8.83 -2.38 4.38
C ASP A 101 8.94 -1.40 5.54
N CYS A 102 7.86 -0.68 5.83
CA CYS A 102 7.90 0.39 6.84
C CYS A 102 7.33 -0.02 8.19
N SER A 103 6.61 -1.14 8.27
CA SER A 103 5.99 -1.62 9.50
C SER A 103 6.16 -3.12 9.68
N GLY A 104 7.24 -3.68 9.15
CA GLY A 104 7.56 -5.09 9.31
C GLY A 104 8.09 -5.41 10.71
N ASP A 105 8.52 -6.65 10.90
CA ASP A 105 9.05 -7.10 12.18
C ASP A 105 10.20 -6.25 12.68
N HIS A 106 11.02 -5.73 11.77
CA HIS A 106 12.17 -4.88 12.11
C HIS A 106 11.77 -3.56 12.77
N VAL A 107 10.52 -3.14 12.60
CA VAL A 107 9.99 -1.91 13.22
C VAL A 107 9.08 -2.24 14.41
N ARG A 108 8.20 -3.24 14.25
CA ARG A 108 7.17 -3.55 15.24
C ARG A 108 7.56 -4.64 16.23
N GLY A 109 8.60 -5.41 15.92
CA GLY A 109 9.03 -6.54 16.73
C GLY A 109 8.69 -7.87 16.08
N LYS A 110 9.43 -8.92 16.47
CA LYS A 110 9.30 -10.25 15.87
C LYS A 110 7.86 -10.76 15.93
N GLY A 111 7.32 -11.15 14.78
CA GLY A 111 5.97 -11.65 14.65
C GLY A 111 4.87 -10.61 14.73
N LYS A 112 5.21 -9.33 14.87
CA LYS A 112 4.25 -8.23 15.02
C LYS A 112 4.19 -7.34 13.79
N GLY A 113 5.03 -7.60 12.79
CA GLY A 113 5.08 -6.79 11.58
C GLY A 113 3.87 -6.99 10.68
N LYS A 114 3.62 -6.00 9.84
CA LYS A 114 2.57 -6.07 8.82
C LYS A 114 3.12 -6.73 7.56
N PRO A 115 2.45 -7.75 7.03
CA PRO A 115 2.95 -8.49 5.87
C PRO A 115 2.46 -7.95 4.52
N ASP A 116 1.46 -7.09 4.49
CA ASP A 116 0.82 -6.67 3.25
C ASP A 116 1.71 -5.75 2.41
N PRO A 117 1.55 -5.74 1.11
CA PRO A 117 0.56 -6.49 0.33
C PRO A 117 0.89 -7.98 0.14
N GLY A 118 2.05 -8.46 0.61
CA GLY A 118 2.44 -9.86 0.51
C GLY A 118 2.93 -10.25 -0.89
N ASN A 119 3.36 -11.50 -1.01
CA ASN A 119 3.95 -11.99 -2.27
C ASN A 119 2.93 -12.14 -3.40
N ALA A 120 1.63 -12.08 -3.08
CA ALA A 120 0.59 -12.11 -4.12
C ALA A 120 0.64 -10.87 -5.02
N PHE A 121 1.25 -9.78 -4.54
CA PHE A 121 1.43 -8.57 -5.33
C PHE A 121 2.85 -8.55 -5.89
N ASP A 122 2.98 -8.45 -7.21
CA ASP A 122 4.29 -8.46 -7.88
C ASP A 122 4.96 -7.09 -7.70
N TRP A 123 5.70 -6.95 -6.61
CA TRP A 123 6.31 -5.68 -6.22
C TRP A 123 7.34 -5.19 -7.23
N GLU A 124 8.16 -6.11 -7.77
CA GLU A 124 9.19 -5.72 -8.73
C GLU A 124 8.58 -5.23 -10.05
N ALA A 125 7.53 -5.90 -10.53
CA ALA A 125 6.81 -5.45 -11.72
C ALA A 125 6.14 -4.09 -11.47
N PHE A 126 5.61 -3.89 -10.28
CA PHE A 126 4.97 -2.62 -9.90
C PHE A 126 5.97 -1.47 -9.93
N LYS A 127 7.13 -1.64 -9.30
CA LYS A 127 8.17 -0.62 -9.29
C LYS A 127 8.68 -0.33 -10.70
N SER A 128 8.88 -1.38 -11.49
CA SER A 128 9.32 -1.21 -12.88
C SER A 128 8.31 -0.41 -13.70
N ALA A 129 7.03 -0.66 -13.52
CA ALA A 129 5.98 0.08 -14.21
C ALA A 129 5.97 1.56 -13.79
N LEU A 130 6.16 1.83 -12.50
CA LEU A 130 6.22 3.21 -12.01
C LEU A 130 7.43 3.95 -12.58
N VAL A 131 8.58 3.32 -12.61
CA VAL A 131 9.79 3.92 -13.19
C VAL A 131 9.59 4.20 -14.66
N ALA A 132 8.99 3.28 -15.41
CA ALA A 132 8.73 3.46 -16.85
C ALA A 132 7.80 4.65 -17.12
N ARG A 133 6.88 4.96 -16.19
CA ARG A 133 5.95 6.09 -16.34
C ARG A 133 6.47 7.38 -15.73
N SER A 134 7.58 7.33 -15.03
CA SER A 134 8.24 8.49 -14.46
C SER A 134 8.97 9.27 -15.55
N LYS A 135 8.97 10.57 -15.48
CA LYS A 135 9.67 11.44 -16.44
C LYS A 135 10.83 12.16 -15.84
#